data_b9120a279693d4fc54dac17b643cb35f
#
_entry.id   b9120a279693d4fc54dac17b643cb35f
#
_cell.length_a   1.000
_cell.length_b   1.000
_cell.length_c   1.000
_cell.angle_alpha   90.00
_cell.angle_beta   90.00
_cell.angle_gamma   90.00
#
_symmetry.space_group_name_H-M   'P 1'
#
loop_
_entity.id
_entity.type
_entity.pdbx_description
1 polymer ?
#
loop_
_entity_poly.entity_id
_entity_poly.type
_entity_poly.pdbx_seq_one_letter_code
_entity_poly.pdbx_strand_id
1 'polypeptide(L)'
;MTDVTPASRPSPVTGGNLLAYASRLKPGSDLVSFIEEFAAQVIAAVADGGDVSSSQACFVLSAVGSLECVTLRMANACRVGGVGDSLNDSMSKSNDIKTWNQRLEIVSLTGTLSPSGKHLHMSVSDEHGRVFGGHVMSGTVYTTLELVLGVIQGVKFSRELDPNTGYRELMVRSNKRNIDEA
;
A
#
# COMPACT_ATOMS: atom_id res chain seq x y z
N MET A 1 5.53 -30.70 25.70
CA MET A 1 5.64 -30.70 24.23
C MET A 1 4.62 -29.68 23.74
N THR A 2 5.08 -28.50 23.36
CA THR A 2 4.20 -27.45 22.82
C THR A 2 3.95 -27.80 21.36
N ASP A 3 2.70 -28.10 21.07
CA ASP A 3 2.22 -28.36 19.71
C ASP A 3 2.36 -27.06 18.89
N VAL A 4 3.45 -26.95 18.13
CA VAL A 4 3.66 -25.84 17.21
C VAL A 4 2.80 -26.15 15.99
N THR A 5 1.63 -25.56 15.93
CA THR A 5 0.79 -25.59 14.72
C THR A 5 1.66 -25.14 13.53
N PRO A 6 1.84 -25.97 12.50
CA PRO A 6 2.68 -25.58 11.37
C PRO A 6 2.10 -24.33 10.74
N ALA A 7 2.97 -23.35 10.47
CA ALA A 7 2.61 -22.13 9.76
C ALA A 7 1.82 -22.51 8.49
N SER A 8 0.65 -21.90 8.31
CA SER A 8 -0.21 -22.15 7.15
C SER A 8 0.62 -22.00 5.87
N ARG A 9 0.49 -22.94 4.94
CA ARG A 9 1.15 -22.84 3.63
C ARG A 9 0.74 -21.51 2.99
N PRO A 10 1.69 -20.80 2.34
CA PRO A 10 1.34 -19.60 1.61
C PRO A 10 0.24 -19.90 0.60
N SER A 11 -0.70 -18.97 0.46
CA SER A 11 -1.75 -19.08 -0.55
C SER A 11 -1.14 -19.33 -1.93
N PRO A 12 -1.81 -20.08 -2.82
CA PRO A 12 -1.28 -20.36 -4.15
C PRO A 12 -0.95 -19.06 -4.88
N VAL A 13 0.17 -19.07 -5.60
CA VAL A 13 0.63 -17.92 -6.38
C VAL A 13 -0.42 -17.59 -7.44
N THR A 14 -0.92 -16.37 -7.41
CA THR A 14 -1.90 -15.84 -8.35
C THR A 14 -1.24 -14.77 -9.20
N GLY A 15 -1.33 -14.87 -10.51
CA GLY A 15 -0.76 -13.91 -11.45
C GLY A 15 -1.67 -13.63 -12.62
N GLY A 16 -1.32 -12.61 -13.41
CA GLY A 16 -2.07 -12.17 -14.58
C GLY A 16 -1.26 -11.20 -15.42
N ASN A 17 -1.84 -10.72 -16.53
CA ASN A 17 -1.22 -9.69 -17.34
C ASN A 17 -1.16 -8.37 -16.55
N LEU A 18 -0.06 -7.66 -16.69
CA LEU A 18 0.16 -6.36 -16.07
C LEU A 18 -0.16 -5.25 -17.07
N LEU A 19 -1.05 -4.34 -16.68
CA LEU A 19 -1.28 -3.08 -17.36
C LEU A 19 -0.70 -1.95 -16.52
N ALA A 20 0.02 -1.02 -17.16
CA ALA A 20 0.63 0.13 -16.50
C ALA A 20 -0.04 1.43 -16.95
N TYR A 21 -0.30 2.33 -16.00
CA TYR A 21 -0.94 3.62 -16.20
C TYR A 21 -0.09 4.71 -15.55
N ALA A 22 0.23 5.75 -16.31
CA ALA A 22 1.04 6.85 -15.83
C ALA A 22 0.22 8.13 -15.68
N SER A 23 0.54 8.90 -14.66
CA SER A 23 -0.01 10.23 -14.43
C SER A 23 1.01 11.14 -13.77
N ARG A 24 0.76 12.44 -13.83
CA ARG A 24 1.61 13.44 -13.19
C ARG A 24 0.79 14.34 -12.27
N LEU A 25 1.24 14.46 -11.02
CA LEU A 25 0.70 15.39 -10.03
C LEU A 25 1.41 16.73 -10.14
N LYS A 26 0.63 17.79 -9.99
CA LYS A 26 1.10 19.18 -10.00
C LYS A 26 1.49 19.63 -8.59
N PRO A 27 2.22 20.76 -8.47
CA PRO A 27 2.50 21.40 -7.19
C PRO A 27 1.23 21.61 -6.36
N GLY A 28 1.30 21.37 -5.06
CA GLY A 28 0.19 21.52 -4.12
C GLY A 28 -0.84 20.39 -4.12
N SER A 29 -0.69 19.37 -4.98
CA SER A 29 -1.58 18.21 -4.98
C SER A 29 -1.42 17.40 -3.68
N ASP A 30 -2.54 16.94 -3.12
CA ASP A 30 -2.52 15.93 -2.05
C ASP A 30 -2.13 14.57 -2.63
N LEU A 31 -1.04 14.01 -2.11
CA LEU A 31 -0.47 12.76 -2.59
C LEU A 31 -1.43 11.60 -2.45
N VAL A 32 -2.00 11.45 -1.27
CA VAL A 32 -2.78 10.25 -0.90
C VAL A 32 -4.12 10.24 -1.63
N SER A 33 -4.85 11.36 -1.59
CA SER A 33 -6.12 11.49 -2.28
C SER A 33 -5.97 11.25 -3.78
N PHE A 34 -4.92 11.82 -4.40
CA PHE A 34 -4.67 11.60 -5.83
C PHE A 34 -4.38 10.14 -6.16
N ILE A 35 -3.53 9.46 -5.36
CA ILE A 35 -3.21 8.05 -5.60
C ILE A 35 -4.48 7.19 -5.50
N GLU A 36 -5.36 7.44 -4.53
CA GLU A 36 -6.63 6.71 -4.37
C GLU A 36 -7.59 6.96 -5.53
N GLU A 37 -7.76 8.22 -5.95
CA GLU A 37 -8.60 8.57 -7.09
C GLU A 37 -8.06 7.97 -8.39
N PHE A 38 -6.76 8.08 -8.63
CA PHE A 38 -6.12 7.51 -9.82
C PHE A 38 -6.22 5.99 -9.84
N ALA A 39 -6.02 5.32 -8.71
CA ALA A 39 -6.21 3.87 -8.61
C ALA A 39 -7.67 3.47 -8.92
N ALA A 40 -8.65 4.20 -8.42
CA ALA A 40 -10.05 3.95 -8.71
C ALA A 40 -10.36 4.11 -10.20
N GLN A 41 -9.85 5.16 -10.86
CA GLN A 41 -10.01 5.39 -12.30
C GLN A 41 -9.36 4.26 -13.12
N VAL A 42 -8.14 3.86 -12.77
CA VAL A 42 -7.40 2.79 -13.46
C VAL A 42 -8.11 1.45 -13.32
N ILE A 43 -8.58 1.11 -12.12
CA ILE A 43 -9.36 -0.09 -11.85
C ILE A 43 -10.66 -0.08 -12.69
N ALA A 44 -11.36 1.04 -12.76
CA ALA A 44 -12.56 1.18 -13.57
C ALA A 44 -12.26 1.04 -15.08
N ALA A 45 -11.21 1.65 -15.58
CA ALA A 45 -10.81 1.57 -16.99
C ALA A 45 -10.47 0.14 -17.45
N VAL A 46 -9.89 -0.66 -16.57
CA VAL A 46 -9.62 -2.09 -16.86
C VAL A 46 -10.92 -2.89 -16.88
N ALA A 47 -11.89 -2.46 -16.12
CA ALA A 47 -13.20 -3.10 -16.00
C ALA A 47 -14.11 -2.90 -17.22
N ASP A 48 -14.05 -1.73 -17.88
CA ASP A 48 -14.87 -1.40 -19.07
C ASP A 48 -14.62 -2.31 -20.28
N GLY A 49 -13.49 -3.05 -20.31
CA GLY A 49 -13.16 -4.05 -21.33
C GLY A 49 -13.82 -5.42 -21.14
N GLY A 50 -14.64 -5.63 -20.12
CA GLY A 50 -15.33 -6.87 -19.75
C GLY A 50 -15.28 -7.11 -18.24
N ASP A 51 -16.30 -7.62 -17.66
CA ASP A 51 -16.53 -7.98 -16.25
C ASP A 51 -15.72 -7.18 -15.18
N VAL A 52 -16.34 -6.10 -14.69
CA VAL A 52 -15.83 -5.19 -13.64
C VAL A 52 -15.35 -5.92 -12.36
N SER A 53 -15.81 -7.16 -12.15
CA SER A 53 -15.42 -7.95 -10.97
C SER A 53 -13.99 -8.48 -11.08
N SER A 54 -13.34 -8.37 -12.24
CA SER A 54 -12.19 -9.20 -12.59
C SER A 54 -10.80 -8.61 -12.31
N SER A 55 -10.65 -7.31 -12.04
CA SER A 55 -9.32 -6.70 -11.93
C SER A 55 -9.31 -5.56 -10.94
N GLN A 56 -9.10 -5.88 -9.66
CA GLN A 56 -9.04 -4.90 -8.57
C GLN A 56 -7.70 -4.93 -7.82
N ALA A 57 -6.66 -5.50 -8.45
CA ALA A 57 -5.32 -5.56 -7.88
C ALA A 57 -4.48 -4.42 -8.45
N CYS A 58 -4.40 -3.31 -7.73
CA CYS A 58 -3.62 -2.14 -8.10
C CYS A 58 -2.43 -1.95 -7.15
N PHE A 59 -1.29 -1.48 -7.67
CA PHE A 59 -0.09 -1.22 -6.89
C PHE A 59 0.79 -0.15 -7.54
N VAL A 60 1.69 0.44 -6.74
CA VAL A 60 2.65 1.42 -7.24
C VAL A 60 3.81 0.70 -7.92
N LEU A 61 4.06 1.02 -9.20
CA LEU A 61 5.20 0.54 -9.97
C LEU A 61 6.39 1.48 -9.85
N SER A 62 6.14 2.79 -9.97
CA SER A 62 7.16 3.82 -9.90
C SER A 62 6.56 5.12 -9.42
N ALA A 63 7.34 5.87 -8.67
CA ALA A 63 7.02 7.23 -8.27
C ALA A 63 8.32 8.03 -8.12
N VAL A 64 8.42 9.14 -8.83
CA VAL A 64 9.57 10.05 -8.76
C VAL A 64 9.08 11.48 -8.71
N GLY A 65 9.68 12.28 -7.83
CA GLY A 65 9.29 13.68 -7.64
C GLY A 65 9.59 14.17 -6.23
N SER A 66 9.03 15.32 -5.88
CA SER A 66 9.34 16.00 -4.63
C SER A 66 8.09 16.41 -3.85
N LEU A 67 8.24 16.45 -2.54
CA LEU A 67 7.22 16.86 -1.57
C LEU A 67 7.68 18.13 -0.84
N GLU A 68 6.72 18.96 -0.42
CA GLU A 68 6.94 20.06 0.51
C GLU A 68 6.53 19.71 1.94
N CYS A 69 5.70 18.67 2.08
CA CYS A 69 5.28 18.14 3.37
C CYS A 69 5.05 16.63 3.24
N VAL A 70 5.43 15.88 4.28
CA VAL A 70 5.08 14.46 4.41
C VAL A 70 4.83 14.10 5.87
N THR A 71 3.80 13.30 6.11
CA THR A 71 3.51 12.70 7.40
C THR A 71 3.63 11.19 7.30
N LEU A 72 4.50 10.62 8.12
CA LEU A 72 4.77 9.18 8.16
C LEU A 72 4.55 8.61 9.56
N ARG A 73 4.00 7.41 9.62
CA ARG A 73 3.98 6.59 10.83
C ARG A 73 5.24 5.75 10.89
N MET A 74 5.92 5.78 12.04
CA MET A 74 7.16 5.05 12.27
C MET A 74 6.92 3.56 12.55
N ALA A 75 8.00 2.77 12.55
CA ALA A 75 7.97 1.31 12.68
C ALA A 75 7.81 0.80 14.13
N ASN A 76 7.17 1.57 14.99
CA ASN A 76 6.89 1.20 16.39
C ASN A 76 5.43 0.78 16.64
N ALA A 77 4.68 0.42 15.59
CA ALA A 77 3.33 -0.10 15.71
C ALA A 77 3.33 -1.46 16.41
N CYS A 78 2.53 -1.61 17.46
CA CYS A 78 2.38 -2.87 18.19
C CYS A 78 1.30 -3.75 17.56
N ARG A 79 1.47 -5.07 17.65
CA ARG A 79 0.41 -6.03 17.30
C ARG A 79 -0.74 -5.90 18.30
N VAL A 80 -1.97 -5.94 17.82
CA VAL A 80 -3.15 -5.97 18.68
C VAL A 80 -3.35 -7.42 19.15
N GLY A 81 -3.13 -7.70 20.45
CA GLY A 81 -3.38 -9.02 21.04
C GLY A 81 -2.25 -10.03 20.91
N GLY A 82 -1.04 -9.65 20.58
CA GLY A 82 0.12 -10.53 20.50
C GLY A 82 0.49 -11.13 21.86
N VAL A 83 0.41 -12.46 21.98
CA VAL A 83 1.00 -13.22 23.10
C VAL A 83 2.51 -13.15 22.92
N GLY A 84 3.19 -12.30 23.70
CA GLY A 84 4.64 -12.18 23.67
C GLY A 84 5.23 -10.80 23.97
N ASP A 85 4.43 -9.74 23.96
CA ASP A 85 4.89 -8.46 24.49
C ASP A 85 4.94 -8.56 26.00
N SER A 86 6.16 -8.60 26.56
CA SER A 86 6.34 -8.67 28.00
C SER A 86 5.59 -7.54 28.68
N LEU A 87 4.85 -7.86 29.75
CA LEU A 87 3.98 -6.99 30.54
C LEU A 87 4.68 -5.76 31.16
N ASN A 88 5.96 -5.51 30.84
CA ASN A 88 6.77 -4.42 31.37
C ASN A 88 6.95 -3.23 30.43
N ASP A 89 6.40 -3.27 29.19
CA ASP A 89 6.45 -2.11 28.29
C ASP A 89 5.17 -1.28 28.42
N SER A 90 4.98 -0.68 29.61
CA SER A 90 3.91 0.28 29.90
C SER A 90 4.18 1.67 29.26
N MET A 91 5.20 1.81 28.43
CA MET A 91 5.48 3.04 27.70
C MET A 91 4.83 3.01 26.31
N SER A 92 3.69 3.67 26.28
CA SER A 92 3.12 4.30 25.07
C SER A 92 2.95 3.40 23.83
N LYS A 93 1.84 2.67 23.77
CA LYS A 93 1.29 2.05 22.54
C LYS A 93 0.79 3.09 21.51
N SER A 94 1.43 4.25 21.41
CA SER A 94 1.10 5.24 20.40
C SER A 94 2.00 5.03 19.20
N ASN A 95 1.41 4.80 18.03
CA ASN A 95 2.15 4.87 16.78
C ASN A 95 2.82 6.24 16.68
N ASP A 96 4.16 6.29 16.63
CA ASP A 96 4.86 7.54 16.39
C ASP A 96 4.54 8.03 14.98
N ILE A 97 3.88 9.18 14.92
CA ILE A 97 3.58 9.88 13.67
C ILE A 97 4.45 11.13 13.63
N LYS A 98 5.20 11.29 12.56
CA LYS A 98 6.10 12.43 12.36
C LYS A 98 5.74 13.15 11.09
N THR A 99 5.77 14.47 11.15
CA THR A 99 5.54 15.35 10.00
C THR A 99 6.80 16.18 9.73
N TRP A 100 7.20 16.20 8.48
CA TRP A 100 8.28 17.06 7.98
C TRP A 100 7.69 18.08 7.01
N ASN A 101 7.86 19.35 7.35
CA ASN A 101 7.47 20.51 6.51
C ASN A 101 8.76 21.10 5.90
N GLN A 102 9.26 20.45 4.87
CA GLN A 102 10.47 20.83 4.14
C GLN A 102 10.50 20.16 2.77
N ARG A 103 11.37 20.61 1.89
CA ARG A 103 11.57 20.00 0.58
C ARG A 103 12.21 18.63 0.73
N LEU A 104 11.63 17.65 0.06
CA LEU A 104 12.03 16.24 0.14
C LEU A 104 11.93 15.63 -1.24
N GLU A 105 12.94 14.86 -1.63
CA GLU A 105 12.87 14.03 -2.83
C GLU A 105 12.34 12.63 -2.50
N ILE A 106 11.46 12.11 -3.34
CA ILE A 106 10.95 10.74 -3.19
C ILE A 106 12.03 9.77 -3.67
N VAL A 107 12.59 8.98 -2.75
CA VAL A 107 13.55 7.90 -3.04
C VAL A 107 12.82 6.63 -3.44
N SER A 108 11.74 6.32 -2.75
CA SER A 108 10.85 5.20 -3.09
C SER A 108 9.43 5.48 -2.60
N LEU A 109 8.46 5.00 -3.35
CA LEU A 109 7.07 4.86 -2.92
C LEU A 109 6.58 3.51 -3.42
N THR A 110 6.14 2.67 -2.51
CA THR A 110 5.67 1.32 -2.82
C THR A 110 4.38 1.02 -2.08
N GLY A 111 3.62 0.05 -2.57
CA GLY A 111 2.45 -0.45 -1.87
C GLY A 111 1.33 -0.89 -2.78
N THR A 112 0.25 -1.32 -2.14
CA THR A 112 -0.94 -1.90 -2.77
C THR A 112 -2.17 -1.07 -2.49
N LEU A 113 -3.05 -1.02 -3.49
CA LEU A 113 -4.31 -0.30 -3.46
C LEU A 113 -5.45 -1.24 -3.83
N SER A 114 -6.58 -1.07 -3.19
CA SER A 114 -7.80 -1.83 -3.45
C SER A 114 -9.02 -0.99 -3.07
N PRO A 115 -10.24 -1.35 -3.50
CA PRO A 115 -11.45 -0.68 -3.05
C PRO A 115 -11.66 -0.69 -1.52
N SER A 116 -11.04 -1.64 -0.82
CA SER A 116 -11.14 -1.78 0.64
C SER A 116 -10.00 -1.12 1.41
N GLY A 117 -9.11 -0.36 0.74
CA GLY A 117 -8.04 0.40 1.36
C GLY A 117 -6.68 0.25 0.69
N LYS A 118 -5.73 1.00 1.22
CA LYS A 118 -4.35 1.11 0.74
C LYS A 118 -3.35 0.71 1.82
N HIS A 119 -2.14 0.36 1.38
CA HIS A 119 -0.97 0.21 2.23
C HIS A 119 0.23 0.73 1.46
N LEU A 120 0.74 1.89 1.87
CA LEU A 120 1.82 2.59 1.19
C LEU A 120 2.97 2.85 2.15
N HIS A 121 4.18 2.57 1.71
CA HIS A 121 5.41 2.95 2.37
C HIS A 121 6.23 3.85 1.46
N MET A 122 6.95 4.78 2.07
CA MET A 122 7.77 5.75 1.35
C MET A 122 9.11 5.92 2.04
N SER A 123 10.14 6.16 1.24
CA SER A 123 11.39 6.77 1.66
C SER A 123 11.58 8.08 0.94
N VAL A 124 12.06 9.08 1.66
CA VAL A 124 12.37 10.42 1.14
C VAL A 124 13.77 10.84 1.53
N SER A 125 14.41 11.71 0.76
CA SER A 125 15.68 12.33 1.12
C SER A 125 15.55 13.84 1.28
N ASP A 126 16.29 14.40 2.23
CA ASP A 126 16.38 15.83 2.43
C ASP A 126 17.54 16.48 1.60
N GLU A 127 17.72 17.79 1.73
CA GLU A 127 18.75 18.58 1.06
C GLU A 127 20.20 18.15 1.37
N HIS A 128 20.38 17.38 2.46
CA HIS A 128 21.67 16.83 2.85
C HIS A 128 21.86 15.38 2.42
N GLY A 129 20.91 14.80 1.68
CA GLY A 129 20.92 13.41 1.25
C GLY A 129 20.61 12.40 2.38
N ARG A 130 20.11 12.86 3.53
CA ARG A 130 19.67 11.96 4.61
C ARG A 130 18.35 11.34 4.24
N VAL A 131 18.30 10.01 4.30
CA VAL A 131 17.10 9.24 3.94
C VAL A 131 16.37 8.79 5.19
N PHE A 132 15.06 8.97 5.19
CA PHE A 132 14.15 8.43 6.20
C PHE A 132 12.85 8.00 5.54
N GLY A 133 12.05 7.20 6.24
CA GLY A 133 10.83 6.66 5.64
C GLY A 133 9.90 6.06 6.68
N GLY A 134 8.75 5.59 6.20
CA GLY A 134 7.72 4.97 7.02
C GLY A 134 6.43 4.70 6.26
N HIS A 135 5.38 4.38 7.00
CA HIS A 135 4.04 4.21 6.47
C HIS A 135 3.42 5.56 6.13
N VAL A 136 2.95 5.73 4.91
CA VAL A 136 2.42 7.01 4.41
C VAL A 136 1.07 7.32 5.02
N MET A 137 0.97 8.49 5.67
CA MET A 137 -0.26 9.03 6.20
C MET A 137 -0.80 10.16 5.31
N SER A 138 0.06 11.09 4.92
CA SER A 138 -0.26 12.20 4.00
C SER A 138 0.99 12.75 3.35
N GLY A 139 0.83 13.57 2.32
CA GLY A 139 1.91 14.33 1.69
C GLY A 139 1.39 15.34 0.71
N THR A 140 2.17 16.41 0.48
CA THR A 140 1.87 17.47 -0.50
C THR A 140 2.99 17.55 -1.51
N VAL A 141 2.66 17.53 -2.78
CA VAL A 141 3.62 17.61 -3.89
C VAL A 141 4.25 19.01 -3.94
N TYR A 142 5.58 19.09 -4.01
CA TYR A 142 6.30 20.36 -4.15
C TYR A 142 6.35 20.82 -5.61
N THR A 143 7.14 20.17 -6.47
CA THR A 143 7.27 20.56 -7.88
C THR A 143 6.47 19.66 -8.80
N THR A 144 6.64 18.38 -8.67
CA THR A 144 5.98 17.37 -9.49
C THR A 144 6.06 16.00 -8.80
N LEU A 145 5.14 15.14 -9.15
CA LEU A 145 5.26 13.71 -8.92
C LEU A 145 4.83 12.97 -10.19
N GLU A 146 5.71 12.16 -10.75
CA GLU A 146 5.43 11.24 -11.83
C GLU A 146 5.12 9.88 -11.25
N LEU A 147 3.89 9.43 -11.44
CA LEU A 147 3.36 8.21 -10.83
C LEU A 147 2.99 7.19 -11.90
N VAL A 148 3.45 5.96 -11.72
CA VAL A 148 3.02 4.82 -12.52
C VAL A 148 2.37 3.79 -11.61
N LEU A 149 1.11 3.47 -11.90
CA LEU A 149 0.36 2.40 -11.24
C LEU A 149 0.29 1.18 -12.15
N GLY A 150 0.36 -0.01 -11.54
CA GLY A 150 0.14 -1.29 -12.20
C GLY A 150 -1.17 -1.92 -11.77
N VAL A 151 -1.90 -2.53 -12.73
CA VAL A 151 -3.06 -3.37 -12.45
C VAL A 151 -2.81 -4.77 -12.99
N ILE A 152 -3.04 -5.79 -12.16
CA ILE A 152 -2.93 -7.19 -12.56
C ILE A 152 -4.31 -7.68 -12.97
N GLN A 153 -4.46 -8.03 -14.25
CA GLN A 153 -5.72 -8.55 -14.77
C GLN A 153 -6.04 -9.93 -14.19
N GLY A 154 -7.30 -10.16 -13.86
CA GLY A 154 -7.77 -11.43 -13.28
C GLY A 154 -7.36 -11.65 -11.82
N VAL A 155 -6.83 -10.62 -11.15
CA VAL A 155 -6.46 -10.65 -9.73
C VAL A 155 -7.24 -9.60 -8.98
N LYS A 156 -7.70 -9.95 -7.78
CA LYS A 156 -8.39 -9.04 -6.87
C LYS A 156 -7.60 -8.89 -5.57
N PHE A 157 -7.40 -7.64 -5.17
CA PHE A 157 -6.92 -7.27 -3.85
C PHE A 157 -8.09 -6.83 -2.98
N SER A 158 -8.11 -7.30 -1.75
CA SER A 158 -8.96 -6.79 -0.67
C SER A 158 -8.15 -6.70 0.62
N ARG A 159 -8.73 -6.04 1.63
CA ARG A 159 -8.12 -5.98 2.96
C ARG A 159 -9.11 -6.53 3.98
N GLU A 160 -8.68 -7.57 4.68
CA GLU A 160 -9.48 -8.29 5.66
C GLU A 160 -8.78 -8.27 7.02
N LEU A 161 -9.56 -8.23 8.10
CA LEU A 161 -8.99 -8.26 9.44
C LEU A 161 -8.29 -9.59 9.68
N ASP A 162 -6.98 -9.52 9.99
CA ASP A 162 -6.21 -10.69 10.40
C ASP A 162 -6.15 -10.73 11.95
N PRO A 163 -6.68 -11.77 12.58
CA PRO A 163 -6.68 -11.90 14.05
C PRO A 163 -5.26 -12.02 14.63
N ASN A 164 -4.26 -12.45 13.84
CA ASN A 164 -2.88 -12.61 14.30
C ASN A 164 -2.13 -11.26 14.36
N THR A 165 -2.49 -10.31 13.52
CA THR A 165 -1.85 -8.99 13.49
C THR A 165 -2.74 -7.90 14.10
N GLY A 166 -4.06 -8.09 14.08
CA GLY A 166 -5.06 -7.10 14.47
C GLY A 166 -5.24 -5.98 13.45
N TYR A 167 -4.63 -6.10 12.27
CA TYR A 167 -4.75 -5.15 11.17
C TYR A 167 -5.52 -5.73 9.99
N ARG A 168 -5.94 -4.86 9.09
CA ARG A 168 -6.50 -5.28 7.81
C ARG A 168 -5.37 -5.59 6.84
N GLU A 169 -5.13 -6.88 6.62
CA GLU A 169 -4.04 -7.36 5.78
C GLU A 169 -4.50 -7.62 4.34
N LEU A 170 -3.53 -7.68 3.43
CA LEU A 170 -3.79 -7.93 2.01
C LEU A 170 -4.27 -9.35 1.78
N MET A 171 -5.44 -9.47 1.15
CA MET A 171 -5.93 -10.71 0.57
C MET A 171 -5.82 -10.66 -0.95
N VAL A 172 -5.24 -11.70 -1.52
CA VAL A 172 -5.07 -11.86 -2.96
C VAL A 172 -5.93 -13.02 -3.43
N ARG A 173 -6.82 -12.76 -4.38
CA ARG A 173 -7.71 -13.79 -4.95
C ARG A 173 -7.61 -13.79 -6.46
N SER A 174 -7.60 -14.99 -7.06
CA SER A 174 -7.80 -15.15 -8.50
C SER A 174 -9.26 -14.97 -8.85
N ASN A 175 -9.53 -14.27 -9.93
CA ASN A 175 -10.88 -14.15 -10.48
C ASN A 175 -11.10 -15.14 -11.66
N LYS A 176 -10.20 -16.10 -11.86
CA LYS A 176 -10.45 -17.17 -12.81
C LYS A 176 -11.66 -17.95 -12.29
N ARG A 177 -12.78 -17.94 -13.01
CA ARG A 177 -13.84 -18.94 -12.83
C ARG A 177 -13.16 -20.29 -12.99
N ASN A 178 -13.29 -21.18 -12.02
CA ASN A 178 -12.93 -22.58 -12.19
C ASN A 178 -13.71 -23.08 -13.42
N ILE A 179 -13.01 -23.29 -14.55
CA ILE A 179 -13.59 -23.88 -15.76
C ILE A 179 -13.61 -25.42 -15.62
N ASP A 180 -13.24 -25.93 -14.45
CA ASP A 180 -13.07 -27.36 -14.19
C ASP A 180 -14.29 -28.03 -13.50
N GLU A 181 -15.49 -27.41 -13.56
CA GLU A 181 -16.76 -28.08 -13.17
C GLU A 181 -17.74 -28.02 -14.36
N ALA A 182 -17.48 -28.78 -15.39
CA ALA A 182 -18.46 -29.14 -16.41
C ALA A 182 -18.19 -30.58 -16.89
#